data_6b7ed82d2e5a4e85c42f1718e544f88a
#
_entry.id   6b7ed82d2e5a4e85c42f1718e544f88a
#
_cell.length_a   1.000
_cell.length_b   1.000
_cell.length_c   1.000
_cell.angle_alpha   90.00
_cell.angle_beta   90.00
_cell.angle_gamma   90.00
#
_symmetry.space_group_name_H-M   'P 1'
#
loop_
_entity.id
_entity.type
_entity.pdbx_description
1 polymer ?
#
loop_
_entity_poly.entity_id
_entity_poly.type
_entity_poly.pdbx_seq_one_letter_code
_entity_poly.pdbx_strand_id
1 'polypeptide(L)'
;MRPFTIYQAAFDNFQHTGKRIIDLIGELVEADRIYLLGGSLYRRRTESLFNQLVPSLQYVADCYYLILLPDTNTTRLVQLQDQIEQHCARILPITAIVLSTKQFDTWLQDGHAFAVRVHTCAPLLLQKDAGYQGNLGTIDEVAEQKRTELTHKEGLKRVEAFLAGAELFCLRKENRMAAFMLHQAVEQALSTLLKTATGYYCCTHNIERLLRYAGMVTHKVNEIFPKNNEPEKRLVSLLQKAYIDSRYREDYAIPEADLLNLLGRVGELRKILMESAETLNQKN
;
A
#
# COMPACT_ATOMS: atom_id res chain seq x y z
N MET A 1 7.47 -12.69 17.57
CA MET A 1 6.55 -11.84 16.81
C MET A 1 5.12 -12.15 17.23
N ARG A 2 4.24 -11.16 17.48
CA ARG A 2 2.85 -11.45 17.83
C ARG A 2 2.13 -11.97 16.60
N PRO A 3 1.39 -13.09 16.66
CA PRO A 3 0.59 -13.55 15.53
C PRO A 3 -0.41 -12.44 15.13
N PHE A 4 -0.73 -12.35 13.86
CA PHE A 4 -1.73 -11.40 13.41
C PHE A 4 -3.03 -11.61 14.19
N THR A 5 -3.48 -10.60 14.93
CA THR A 5 -4.73 -10.67 15.70
C THR A 5 -5.95 -10.86 14.78
N ILE A 6 -5.81 -10.57 13.50
CA ILE A 6 -6.82 -10.85 12.47
C ILE A 6 -7.19 -12.33 12.38
N TYR A 7 -6.28 -13.25 12.73
CA TYR A 7 -6.57 -14.68 12.84
C TYR A 7 -7.25 -15.06 14.16
N GLN A 8 -7.08 -14.22 15.19
CA GLN A 8 -7.66 -14.47 16.52
C GLN A 8 -8.97 -13.70 16.73
N ALA A 9 -9.19 -12.61 15.99
CA ALA A 9 -10.46 -11.93 16.00
C ALA A 9 -11.47 -12.85 15.32
N ALA A 10 -12.27 -13.52 16.14
CA ALA A 10 -13.34 -14.46 15.84
C ALA A 10 -14.12 -14.17 14.52
N PHE A 11 -13.45 -14.27 13.42
CA PHE A 11 -14.08 -14.47 12.14
C PHE A 11 -14.25 -15.98 12.01
N ASP A 12 -15.31 -16.50 12.57
CA ASP A 12 -15.72 -17.88 12.38
C ASP A 12 -15.77 -18.26 10.89
N ASN A 13 -15.77 -17.25 10.02
CA ASN A 13 -15.77 -17.37 8.57
C ASN A 13 -14.46 -16.93 7.87
N PHE A 14 -13.44 -16.39 8.57
CA PHE A 14 -12.25 -15.87 7.86
C PHE A 14 -11.44 -16.98 7.20
N GLN A 15 -11.30 -18.14 7.84
CA GLN A 15 -10.63 -19.30 7.23
C GLN A 15 -11.38 -19.75 5.97
N HIS A 16 -12.71 -19.76 6.00
CA HIS A 16 -13.51 -20.10 4.85
C HIS A 16 -13.41 -19.04 3.74
N THR A 17 -13.47 -17.76 4.09
CA THR A 17 -13.32 -16.65 3.14
C THR A 17 -11.91 -16.62 2.55
N GLY A 18 -10.89 -16.84 3.37
CA GLY A 18 -9.49 -16.91 2.92
C GLY A 18 -9.28 -18.05 1.91
N LYS A 19 -9.85 -19.23 2.17
CA LYS A 19 -9.79 -20.34 1.23
C LYS A 19 -10.46 -19.98 -0.11
N ARG A 20 -11.65 -19.40 -0.07
CA ARG A 20 -12.34 -18.94 -1.29
C ARG A 20 -11.55 -17.90 -2.08
N ILE A 21 -10.83 -16.99 -1.41
CA ILE A 21 -9.93 -16.04 -2.08
C ILE A 21 -8.79 -16.76 -2.79
N ILE A 22 -8.18 -17.76 -2.14
CA ILE A 22 -7.12 -18.57 -2.77
C ILE A 22 -7.67 -19.32 -3.98
N ASP A 23 -8.86 -19.92 -3.87
CA ASP A 23 -9.53 -20.61 -4.97
C ASP A 23 -9.76 -19.65 -6.16
N LEU A 24 -10.27 -18.42 -5.89
CA LEU A 24 -10.46 -17.40 -6.92
C LEU A 24 -9.16 -16.95 -7.59
N ILE A 25 -8.08 -16.83 -6.81
CA ILE A 25 -6.75 -16.54 -7.38
C ILE A 25 -6.32 -17.69 -8.31
N GLY A 26 -6.56 -18.94 -7.88
CA GLY A 26 -6.26 -20.15 -8.65
C GLY A 26 -7.04 -20.29 -9.96
N GLU A 27 -8.24 -19.68 -10.06
CA GLU A 27 -9.00 -19.63 -11.31
C GLU A 27 -8.34 -18.76 -12.39
N LEU A 28 -7.55 -17.77 -11.98
CA LEU A 28 -6.91 -16.81 -12.88
C LEU A 28 -5.44 -17.13 -13.16
N VAL A 29 -4.72 -17.65 -12.16
CA VAL A 29 -3.27 -17.83 -12.23
C VAL A 29 -2.84 -19.09 -11.49
N GLU A 30 -1.81 -19.75 -12.01
CA GLU A 30 -1.12 -20.81 -11.30
C GLU A 30 -0.05 -20.21 -10.38
N ALA A 31 -0.43 -19.89 -9.15
CA ALA A 31 0.50 -19.36 -8.17
C ALA A 31 1.40 -20.46 -7.61
N ASP A 32 2.71 -20.18 -7.50
CA ASP A 32 3.65 -21.08 -6.83
C ASP A 32 3.51 -20.99 -5.31
N ARG A 33 3.35 -19.75 -4.80
CA ARG A 33 3.19 -19.47 -3.37
C ARG A 33 2.30 -18.25 -3.16
N ILE A 34 1.51 -18.28 -2.07
CA ILE A 34 0.68 -17.17 -1.63
C ILE A 34 0.93 -16.95 -0.14
N TYR A 35 1.34 -15.75 0.22
CA TYR A 35 1.52 -15.31 1.61
C TYR A 35 0.46 -14.27 1.97
N LEU A 36 -0.01 -14.32 3.22
CA LEU A 36 -0.83 -13.24 3.78
C LEU A 36 0.08 -12.22 4.48
N LEU A 37 0.10 -11.00 3.97
CA LEU A 37 0.87 -9.90 4.55
C LEU A 37 0.13 -9.18 5.68
N GLY A 38 -1.18 -9.32 5.75
CA GLY A 38 -2.02 -8.71 6.78
C GLY A 38 -3.42 -8.37 6.28
N GLY A 39 -4.11 -7.50 7.02
CA GLY A 39 -5.42 -7.00 6.61
C GLY A 39 -5.85 -5.79 7.44
N SER A 40 -6.81 -5.05 6.91
CA SER A 40 -7.46 -3.92 7.58
C SER A 40 -8.83 -4.32 8.11
N LEU A 41 -9.12 -3.93 9.35
CA LEU A 41 -10.38 -4.19 10.01
C LEU A 41 -11.10 -2.88 10.29
N TYR A 42 -12.40 -2.84 9.98
CA TYR A 42 -13.30 -1.82 10.51
C TYR A 42 -14.06 -2.36 11.69
N ARG A 43 -14.12 -1.57 12.76
CA ARG A 43 -14.89 -1.87 13.96
C ARG A 43 -15.91 -0.75 14.17
N ARG A 44 -17.20 -1.11 14.19
CA ARG A 44 -18.27 -0.22 14.63
C ARG A 44 -18.82 -0.75 15.96
N ARG A 45 -18.90 0.13 16.96
CA ARG A 45 -19.53 -0.14 18.24
C ARG A 45 -20.58 0.93 18.51
N THR A 46 -21.80 0.51 18.82
CA THR A 46 -22.85 1.40 19.26
C THR A 46 -23.19 1.05 20.71
N GLU A 47 -23.04 2.01 21.61
CA GLU A 47 -23.51 1.91 22.99
C GLU A 47 -24.53 2.99 23.23
N SER A 48 -25.68 2.64 23.80
CA SER A 48 -26.71 3.60 24.21
C SER A 48 -27.47 3.08 25.41
N LEU A 49 -28.20 3.95 26.10
CA LEU A 49 -29.10 3.58 27.17
C LEU A 49 -30.13 2.50 26.76
N PHE A 50 -30.46 2.49 25.48
CA PHE A 50 -31.46 1.58 24.89
C PHE A 50 -30.86 0.32 24.27
N ASN A 51 -29.53 0.20 24.27
CA ASN A 51 -28.84 -0.88 23.59
C ASN A 51 -27.52 -1.22 24.30
N GLN A 52 -27.63 -1.96 25.40
CA GLN A 52 -26.50 -2.32 26.26
C GLN A 52 -25.76 -3.58 25.81
N LEU A 53 -26.28 -4.35 24.86
CA LEU A 53 -25.81 -5.68 24.50
C LEU A 53 -25.41 -5.82 23.02
N VAL A 54 -25.09 -4.70 22.34
CA VAL A 54 -24.77 -4.82 20.91
C VAL A 54 -23.36 -5.30 20.71
N PRO A 55 -23.18 -6.44 20.02
CA PRO A 55 -21.89 -6.89 19.60
C PRO A 55 -21.24 -5.83 18.69
N SER A 56 -19.98 -5.53 18.93
CA SER A 56 -19.22 -4.69 18.01
C SER A 56 -19.18 -5.39 16.64
N LEU A 57 -19.74 -4.74 15.62
CA LEU A 57 -19.60 -5.23 14.25
C LEU A 57 -18.15 -4.99 13.80
N GLN A 58 -17.43 -6.07 13.54
CA GLN A 58 -16.11 -6.04 12.93
C GLN A 58 -16.21 -6.66 11.55
N TYR A 59 -15.65 -6.00 10.54
CA TYR A 59 -15.54 -6.59 9.22
C TYR A 59 -14.16 -6.30 8.61
N VAL A 60 -13.70 -7.22 7.80
CA VAL A 60 -12.46 -7.06 7.05
C VAL A 60 -12.71 -6.06 5.93
N ALA A 61 -11.92 -5.00 5.92
CA ALA A 61 -12.02 -3.96 4.88
C ALA A 61 -11.15 -4.26 3.67
N ASP A 62 -9.98 -4.87 3.92
CA ASP A 62 -9.01 -5.23 2.90
C ASP A 62 -8.10 -6.35 3.44
N CYS A 63 -7.62 -7.21 2.56
CA CYS A 63 -6.59 -8.20 2.87
C CYS A 63 -5.40 -8.00 1.95
N TYR A 64 -4.20 -8.13 2.52
CA TYR A 64 -2.94 -7.89 1.82
C TYR A 64 -2.25 -9.22 1.52
N TYR A 65 -2.02 -9.49 0.24
CA TYR A 65 -1.41 -10.74 -0.22
C TYR A 65 -0.12 -10.48 -0.99
N LEU A 66 0.85 -11.37 -0.82
CA LEU A 66 1.94 -11.56 -1.78
C LEU A 66 1.66 -12.84 -2.56
N ILE A 67 1.62 -12.71 -3.88
CA ILE A 67 1.36 -13.81 -4.80
C ILE A 67 2.60 -13.98 -5.66
N LEU A 68 3.21 -15.16 -5.58
CA LEU A 68 4.38 -15.51 -6.37
C LEU A 68 3.97 -16.38 -7.55
N LEU A 69 4.29 -15.91 -8.74
CA LEU A 69 3.96 -16.57 -10.00
C LEU A 69 5.24 -17.12 -10.66
N PRO A 70 5.12 -18.17 -11.49
CA PRO A 70 6.19 -18.57 -12.38
C PRO A 70 6.76 -17.39 -13.15
N ASP A 71 8.03 -17.49 -13.55
CA ASP A 71 8.75 -16.38 -14.19
C ASP A 71 8.00 -15.86 -15.43
N THR A 72 7.70 -14.56 -15.41
CA THR A 72 7.00 -13.86 -16.49
C THR A 72 7.45 -12.40 -16.52
N ASN A 73 7.12 -11.68 -17.61
CA ASN A 73 7.51 -10.28 -17.73
C ASN A 73 6.72 -9.36 -16.76
N THR A 74 7.36 -8.26 -16.37
CA THR A 74 6.81 -7.30 -15.39
C THR A 74 5.48 -6.70 -15.83
N THR A 75 5.29 -6.41 -17.13
CA THR A 75 4.03 -5.86 -17.65
C THR A 75 2.87 -6.83 -17.42
N ARG A 76 3.10 -8.12 -17.65
CA ARG A 76 2.09 -9.14 -17.41
C ARG A 76 1.77 -9.29 -15.92
N LEU A 77 2.77 -9.19 -15.04
CA LEU A 77 2.55 -9.24 -13.58
C LEU A 77 1.62 -8.12 -13.11
N VAL A 78 1.80 -6.89 -13.61
CA VAL A 78 0.93 -5.75 -13.28
C VAL A 78 -0.50 -5.98 -13.76
N GLN A 79 -0.67 -6.50 -14.99
CA GLN A 79 -2.01 -6.82 -15.53
C GLN A 79 -2.71 -7.91 -14.73
N LEU A 80 -1.98 -8.98 -14.37
CA LEU A 80 -2.50 -10.07 -13.55
C LEU A 80 -2.89 -9.59 -12.16
N GLN A 81 -2.11 -8.69 -11.58
CA GLN A 81 -2.45 -8.08 -10.29
C GLN A 81 -3.80 -7.37 -10.35
N ASP A 82 -4.05 -6.53 -11.37
CA ASP A 82 -5.33 -5.83 -11.51
C ASP A 82 -6.50 -6.81 -11.70
N GLN A 83 -6.30 -7.85 -12.50
CA GLN A 83 -7.31 -8.88 -12.71
C GLN A 83 -7.63 -9.66 -11.43
N ILE A 84 -6.62 -10.05 -10.66
CA ILE A 84 -6.77 -10.76 -9.39
C ILE A 84 -7.54 -9.89 -8.39
N GLU A 85 -7.12 -8.63 -8.20
CA GLU A 85 -7.77 -7.72 -7.28
C GLU A 85 -9.24 -7.48 -7.66
N GLN A 86 -9.53 -7.28 -8.94
CA GLN A 86 -10.89 -7.09 -9.44
C GLN A 86 -11.75 -8.36 -9.29
N HIS A 87 -11.18 -9.52 -9.54
CA HIS A 87 -11.90 -10.79 -9.43
C HIS A 87 -12.26 -11.11 -7.97
N CYS A 88 -11.30 -10.95 -7.06
CA CYS A 88 -11.50 -11.19 -5.64
C CYS A 88 -12.43 -10.17 -4.96
N ALA A 89 -12.51 -8.94 -5.48
CA ALA A 89 -13.38 -7.88 -4.93
C ALA A 89 -14.86 -8.26 -4.88
N ARG A 90 -15.28 -9.29 -5.61
CA ARG A 90 -16.65 -9.86 -5.57
C ARG A 90 -16.98 -10.51 -4.22
N ILE A 91 -15.96 -10.95 -3.48
CA ILE A 91 -16.12 -11.58 -2.17
C ILE A 91 -15.56 -10.66 -1.08
N LEU A 92 -14.34 -10.20 -1.26
CA LEU A 92 -13.63 -9.34 -0.32
C LEU A 92 -12.63 -8.49 -1.10
N PRO A 93 -12.53 -7.18 -0.83
CA PRO A 93 -11.46 -6.37 -1.35
C PRO A 93 -10.10 -6.92 -0.92
N ILE A 94 -9.19 -7.07 -1.87
CA ILE A 94 -7.81 -7.45 -1.60
C ILE A 94 -6.85 -6.46 -2.24
N THR A 95 -5.69 -6.31 -1.63
CA THR A 95 -4.55 -5.61 -2.19
C THR A 95 -3.42 -6.61 -2.37
N ALA A 96 -3.03 -6.86 -3.60
CA ALA A 96 -2.02 -7.86 -3.93
C ALA A 96 -0.67 -7.20 -4.31
N ILE A 97 0.41 -7.82 -3.89
CA ILE A 97 1.73 -7.65 -4.49
C ILE A 97 1.97 -8.92 -5.32
N VAL A 98 2.22 -8.77 -6.61
CA VAL A 98 2.48 -9.91 -7.50
C VAL A 98 3.92 -9.82 -7.98
N LEU A 99 4.70 -10.87 -7.72
CA LEU A 99 6.12 -10.97 -8.10
C LEU A 99 6.38 -12.31 -8.81
N SER A 100 7.48 -12.37 -9.57
CA SER A 100 7.95 -13.68 -10.01
C SER A 100 8.60 -14.44 -8.86
N THR A 101 8.39 -15.75 -8.84
CA THR A 101 9.01 -16.67 -7.87
C THR A 101 10.54 -16.51 -7.88
N LYS A 102 11.13 -16.45 -9.07
CA LYS A 102 12.57 -16.26 -9.25
C LYS A 102 13.09 -14.98 -8.59
N GLN A 103 12.38 -13.84 -8.80
CA GLN A 103 12.77 -12.58 -8.19
C GLN A 103 12.71 -12.63 -6.66
N PHE A 104 11.64 -13.20 -6.12
CA PHE A 104 11.48 -13.34 -4.68
C PHE A 104 12.55 -14.25 -4.08
N ASP A 105 12.86 -15.38 -4.73
CA ASP A 105 13.87 -16.34 -4.27
C ASP A 105 15.28 -15.75 -4.34
N THR A 106 15.59 -14.96 -5.37
CA THR A 106 16.83 -14.18 -5.43
C THR A 106 16.93 -13.20 -4.27
N TRP A 107 15.86 -12.44 -4.00
CA TRP A 107 15.82 -11.53 -2.85
C TRP A 107 15.97 -12.25 -1.52
N LEU A 108 15.37 -13.45 -1.39
CA LEU A 108 15.46 -14.24 -0.19
C LEU A 108 16.90 -14.71 0.05
N GLN A 109 17.57 -15.22 -0.99
CA GLN A 109 18.96 -15.65 -0.96
C GLN A 109 19.93 -14.50 -0.64
N ASP A 110 19.66 -13.31 -1.20
CA ASP A 110 20.48 -12.11 -1.00
C ASP A 110 20.26 -11.43 0.36
N GLY A 111 19.37 -11.95 1.21
CA GLY A 111 19.06 -11.36 2.50
C GLY A 111 18.26 -10.08 2.41
N HIS A 112 17.47 -9.86 1.33
CA HIS A 112 16.64 -8.68 1.16
C HIS A 112 15.55 -8.62 2.24
N ALA A 113 15.50 -7.53 3.00
CA ALA A 113 14.68 -7.42 4.21
C ALA A 113 13.19 -7.75 3.99
N PHE A 114 12.59 -7.30 2.89
CA PHE A 114 11.20 -7.65 2.56
C PHE A 114 11.02 -9.16 2.39
N ALA A 115 11.83 -9.80 1.56
CA ALA A 115 11.69 -11.23 1.26
C ALA A 115 11.94 -12.10 2.49
N VAL A 116 12.99 -11.80 3.26
CA VAL A 116 13.31 -12.53 4.50
C VAL A 116 12.20 -12.39 5.51
N ARG A 117 11.69 -11.16 5.76
CA ARG A 117 10.58 -10.91 6.71
C ARG A 117 9.29 -11.61 6.27
N VAL A 118 8.95 -11.57 4.99
CA VAL A 118 7.77 -12.29 4.47
C VAL A 118 7.94 -13.79 4.67
N HIS A 119 9.06 -14.36 4.24
CA HIS A 119 9.29 -15.80 4.33
C HIS A 119 9.26 -16.31 5.77
N THR A 120 9.84 -15.55 6.72
CA THR A 120 9.95 -15.96 8.13
C THR A 120 8.73 -15.67 8.97
N CYS A 121 7.93 -14.67 8.59
CA CYS A 121 6.90 -14.11 9.47
C CYS A 121 5.49 -14.15 8.91
N ALA A 122 5.33 -14.15 7.57
CA ALA A 122 4.02 -14.14 6.97
C ALA A 122 3.45 -15.56 6.87
N PRO A 123 2.16 -15.76 7.19
CA PRO A 123 1.49 -17.03 6.96
C PRO A 123 1.53 -17.42 5.48
N LEU A 124 2.04 -18.60 5.21
CA LEU A 124 2.01 -19.22 3.90
C LEU A 124 0.66 -19.93 3.73
N LEU A 125 -0.13 -19.49 2.76
CA LEU A 125 -1.49 -19.99 2.53
C LEU A 125 -1.55 -21.03 1.42
N LEU A 126 -0.66 -20.91 0.43
CA LEU A 126 -0.52 -21.86 -0.66
C LEU A 126 0.96 -22.05 -0.99
N GLN A 127 1.36 -23.30 -1.18
CA GLN A 127 2.66 -23.71 -1.70
C GLN A 127 2.47 -24.86 -2.67
N LYS A 128 2.82 -24.67 -3.94
CA LYS A 128 2.66 -25.68 -4.98
C LYS A 128 3.68 -26.79 -4.84
N ASP A 129 4.94 -26.44 -4.58
CA ASP A 129 6.03 -27.39 -4.33
C ASP A 129 6.17 -27.65 -2.82
N ALA A 130 5.66 -28.77 -2.34
CA ALA A 130 5.76 -29.18 -0.94
C ALA A 130 7.20 -29.37 -0.43
N GLY A 131 8.17 -29.59 -1.33
CA GLY A 131 9.58 -29.76 -1.00
C GLY A 131 10.37 -28.45 -0.90
N TYR A 132 9.78 -27.31 -1.28
CA TYR A 132 10.48 -26.03 -1.25
C TYR A 132 10.75 -25.58 0.19
N GLN A 133 12.01 -25.35 0.52
CA GLN A 133 12.44 -24.86 1.84
C GLN A 133 12.95 -23.41 1.81
N GLY A 134 13.25 -22.88 0.62
CA GLY A 134 13.86 -21.57 0.45
C GLY A 134 15.34 -21.54 0.83
N ASN A 135 16.12 -20.75 0.12
CA ASN A 135 17.51 -20.46 0.50
C ASN A 135 17.51 -19.12 1.24
N LEU A 136 17.53 -19.19 2.58
CA LEU A 136 17.37 -18.02 3.44
C LEU A 136 18.71 -17.32 3.67
N GLY A 137 18.88 -16.15 3.06
CA GLY A 137 19.98 -15.24 3.38
C GLY A 137 19.75 -14.50 4.70
N THR A 138 20.80 -13.87 5.20
CA THR A 138 20.76 -13.08 6.44
C THR A 138 20.65 -11.60 6.12
N ILE A 139 19.80 -10.89 6.86
CA ILE A 139 19.73 -9.43 6.77
C ILE A 139 20.95 -8.84 7.49
N ASP A 140 21.71 -7.99 6.81
CA ASP A 140 22.64 -7.08 7.48
C ASP A 140 21.83 -5.93 8.08
N GLU A 141 21.46 -6.06 9.36
CA GLU A 141 20.59 -5.11 10.05
C GLU A 141 21.19 -3.70 10.10
N VAL A 142 22.53 -3.58 10.24
CA VAL A 142 23.21 -2.29 10.27
C VAL A 142 23.14 -1.59 8.92
N ALA A 143 23.45 -2.33 7.85
CA ALA A 143 23.36 -1.79 6.50
C ALA A 143 21.91 -1.46 6.11
N GLU A 144 20.94 -2.30 6.51
CA GLU A 144 19.53 -2.09 6.24
C GLU A 144 18.98 -0.86 6.98
N GLN A 145 19.36 -0.69 8.24
CA GLN A 145 18.99 0.51 9.01
C GLN A 145 19.52 1.77 8.34
N LYS A 146 20.82 1.82 8.03
CA LYS A 146 21.44 2.97 7.35
C LYS A 146 20.78 3.27 6.00
N ARG A 147 20.43 2.24 5.23
CA ARG A 147 19.70 2.36 3.96
C ARG A 147 18.31 2.95 4.16
N THR A 148 17.61 2.51 5.19
CA THR A 148 16.26 2.96 5.54
C THR A 148 16.28 4.44 5.94
N GLU A 149 17.22 4.85 6.81
CA GLU A 149 17.39 6.24 7.24
C GLU A 149 17.71 7.16 6.06
N LEU A 150 18.63 6.74 5.19
CA LEU A 150 18.98 7.52 4.00
C LEU A 150 17.78 7.62 3.04
N THR A 151 17.07 6.52 2.80
CA THR A 151 15.87 6.49 1.96
C THR A 151 14.80 7.44 2.49
N HIS A 152 14.56 7.42 3.81
CA HIS A 152 13.62 8.32 4.46
C HIS A 152 14.02 9.78 4.30
N LYS A 153 15.25 10.12 4.63
CA LYS A 153 15.80 11.51 4.54
C LYS A 153 15.68 12.07 3.12
N GLU A 154 16.10 11.30 2.12
CA GLU A 154 16.02 11.72 0.73
C GLU A 154 14.59 11.78 0.20
N GLY A 155 13.73 10.84 0.63
CA GLY A 155 12.32 10.82 0.29
C GLY A 155 11.61 12.06 0.83
N LEU A 156 11.81 12.39 2.10
CA LEU A 156 11.25 13.59 2.73
C LEU A 156 11.71 14.87 2.00
N LYS A 157 13.01 14.98 1.69
CA LYS A 157 13.54 16.11 0.93
C LYS A 157 12.86 16.29 -0.44
N ARG A 158 12.59 15.17 -1.15
CA ARG A 158 11.84 15.23 -2.43
C ARG A 158 10.41 15.67 -2.23
N VAL A 159 9.71 15.16 -1.22
CA VAL A 159 8.34 15.58 -0.88
C VAL A 159 8.28 17.07 -0.62
N GLU A 160 9.20 17.60 0.17
CA GLU A 160 9.28 19.04 0.50
C GLU A 160 9.55 19.90 -0.73
N ALA A 161 10.44 19.46 -1.61
CA ALA A 161 10.73 20.16 -2.85
C ALA A 161 9.50 20.23 -3.79
N PHE A 162 8.78 19.11 -3.95
CA PHE A 162 7.56 19.08 -4.76
C PHE A 162 6.43 19.89 -4.13
N LEU A 163 6.30 19.87 -2.80
CA LEU A 163 5.29 20.64 -2.09
C LEU A 163 5.55 22.15 -2.23
N ALA A 164 6.78 22.60 -2.06
CA ALA A 164 7.17 24.00 -2.29
C ALA A 164 6.94 24.43 -3.75
N GLY A 165 7.19 23.54 -4.72
CA GLY A 165 6.85 23.78 -6.11
C GLY A 165 5.35 23.93 -6.33
N ALA A 166 4.54 23.09 -5.68
CA ALA A 166 3.07 23.19 -5.76
C ALA A 166 2.56 24.53 -5.19
N GLU A 167 3.05 24.94 -4.03
CA GLU A 167 2.73 26.23 -3.40
C GLU A 167 3.06 27.41 -4.33
N LEU A 168 4.27 27.41 -4.93
CA LEU A 168 4.68 28.43 -5.86
C LEU A 168 3.76 28.53 -7.08
N PHE A 169 3.41 27.39 -7.69
CA PHE A 169 2.50 27.35 -8.84
C PHE A 169 1.07 27.76 -8.46
N CYS A 170 0.59 27.44 -7.26
CA CYS A 170 -0.68 27.98 -6.74
C CYS A 170 -0.67 29.51 -6.67
N LEU A 171 0.41 30.12 -6.13
CA LEU A 171 0.56 31.57 -6.07
C LEU A 171 0.56 32.23 -7.45
N ARG A 172 1.11 31.55 -8.45
CA ARG A 172 1.15 32.02 -9.85
C ARG A 172 -0.14 31.74 -10.62
N LYS A 173 -1.14 31.10 -9.99
CA LYS A 173 -2.39 30.65 -10.62
C LYS A 173 -2.18 29.63 -11.75
N GLU A 174 -1.06 28.92 -11.72
CA GLU A 174 -0.73 27.85 -12.65
C GLU A 174 -1.21 26.49 -12.08
N ASN A 175 -2.54 26.35 -11.91
CA ASN A 175 -3.18 25.24 -11.21
C ASN A 175 -2.81 23.85 -11.76
N ARG A 176 -2.61 23.76 -13.08
CA ARG A 176 -2.20 22.49 -13.74
C ARG A 176 -0.84 22.00 -13.23
N MET A 177 0.14 22.92 -13.19
CA MET A 177 1.48 22.60 -12.72
C MET A 177 1.50 22.34 -11.21
N ALA A 178 0.72 23.08 -10.44
CA ALA A 178 0.54 22.83 -9.02
C ALA A 178 -0.01 21.40 -8.77
N ALA A 179 -1.03 20.96 -9.52
CA ALA A 179 -1.57 19.61 -9.42
C ALA A 179 -0.54 18.52 -9.76
N PHE A 180 0.30 18.73 -10.79
CA PHE A 180 1.39 17.83 -11.12
C PHE A 180 2.40 17.71 -9.98
N MET A 181 2.80 18.84 -9.39
CA MET A 181 3.72 18.85 -8.25
C MET A 181 3.11 18.13 -7.03
N LEU A 182 1.81 18.31 -6.76
CA LEU A 182 1.11 17.59 -5.69
C LEU A 182 1.07 16.09 -5.95
N HIS A 183 0.81 15.66 -7.20
CA HIS A 183 0.90 14.25 -7.56
C HIS A 183 2.28 13.68 -7.22
N GLN A 184 3.35 14.37 -7.64
CA GLN A 184 4.72 13.94 -7.37
C GLN A 184 5.03 13.89 -5.86
N ALA A 185 4.56 14.87 -5.10
CA ALA A 185 4.73 14.89 -3.65
C ALA A 185 4.05 13.67 -2.99
N VAL A 186 2.80 13.34 -3.37
CA VAL A 186 2.07 12.18 -2.85
C VAL A 186 2.75 10.88 -3.25
N GLU A 187 3.13 10.73 -4.52
CA GLU A 187 3.85 9.56 -5.00
C GLU A 187 5.13 9.30 -4.21
N GLN A 188 5.95 10.34 -4.03
CA GLN A 188 7.19 10.22 -3.26
C GLN A 188 6.95 9.92 -1.79
N ALA A 189 5.94 10.53 -1.17
CA ALA A 189 5.61 10.29 0.24
C ALA A 189 5.17 8.85 0.47
N LEU A 190 4.22 8.35 -0.32
CA LEU A 190 3.68 6.99 -0.19
C LEU A 190 4.74 5.93 -0.51
N SER A 191 5.53 6.13 -1.57
CA SER A 191 6.62 5.22 -1.95
C SER A 191 7.72 5.17 -0.89
N THR A 192 8.07 6.32 -0.30
CA THR A 192 9.04 6.39 0.79
C THR A 192 8.52 5.67 2.03
N LEU A 193 7.27 5.95 2.44
CA LEU A 193 6.63 5.30 3.57
C LEU A 193 6.60 3.77 3.42
N LEU A 194 6.20 3.28 2.25
CA LEU A 194 6.17 1.85 1.95
C LEU A 194 7.58 1.23 2.03
N LYS A 195 8.55 1.83 1.34
CA LYS A 195 9.90 1.31 1.24
C LYS A 195 10.60 1.28 2.61
N THR A 196 10.48 2.34 3.40
CA THR A 196 11.12 2.43 4.72
C THR A 196 10.50 1.47 5.73
N ALA A 197 9.19 1.25 5.67
CA ALA A 197 8.50 0.35 6.59
C ALA A 197 8.67 -1.13 6.25
N THR A 198 8.69 -1.47 4.96
CA THR A 198 8.62 -2.86 4.51
C THR A 198 9.90 -3.37 3.83
N GLY A 199 10.73 -2.48 3.30
CA GLY A 199 11.82 -2.80 2.37
C GLY A 199 11.34 -2.98 0.92
N TYR A 200 10.01 -3.05 0.68
CA TYR A 200 9.47 -3.23 -0.67
C TYR A 200 9.42 -1.92 -1.43
N TYR A 201 9.92 -1.93 -2.66
CA TYR A 201 9.83 -0.80 -3.58
C TYR A 201 8.90 -1.12 -4.74
N CYS A 202 7.86 -0.32 -4.89
CA CYS A 202 6.89 -0.43 -5.97
C CYS A 202 7.13 0.65 -7.03
N CYS A 203 7.43 0.23 -8.27
CA CYS A 203 7.56 1.13 -9.42
C CYS A 203 6.18 1.40 -10.02
N THR A 204 5.43 2.35 -9.48
CA THR A 204 4.14 2.74 -10.02
C THR A 204 3.87 4.22 -9.79
N HIS A 205 3.21 4.86 -10.76
CA HIS A 205 2.66 6.22 -10.65
C HIS A 205 1.17 6.22 -10.29
N ASN A 206 0.61 5.04 -9.99
CA ASN A 206 -0.80 4.90 -9.62
C ASN A 206 -0.98 5.22 -8.14
N ILE A 207 -1.49 6.42 -7.84
CA ILE A 207 -1.73 6.90 -6.48
C ILE A 207 -2.70 6.01 -5.72
N GLU A 208 -3.77 5.51 -6.36
CA GLU A 208 -4.73 4.63 -5.70
C GLU A 208 -4.08 3.32 -5.23
N ARG A 209 -3.16 2.77 -6.04
CA ARG A 209 -2.38 1.59 -5.68
C ARG A 209 -1.41 1.88 -4.54
N LEU A 210 -0.70 3.00 -4.61
CA LEU A 210 0.21 3.42 -3.54
C LEU A 210 -0.53 3.68 -2.23
N LEU A 211 -1.73 4.28 -2.25
CA LEU A 211 -2.59 4.46 -1.07
C LEU A 211 -3.00 3.12 -0.45
N ARG A 212 -3.31 2.11 -1.27
CA ARG A 212 -3.63 0.77 -0.77
C ARG A 212 -2.41 0.11 -0.12
N TYR A 213 -1.24 0.21 -0.75
CA TYR A 213 0.00 -0.31 -0.18
C TYR A 213 0.41 0.42 1.10
N ALA A 214 0.29 1.74 1.14
CA ALA A 214 0.57 2.52 2.35
C ALA A 214 -0.41 2.19 3.49
N GLY A 215 -1.64 1.78 3.16
CA GLY A 215 -2.62 1.26 4.11
C GLY A 215 -2.14 0.02 4.88
N MET A 216 -1.22 -0.79 4.32
CA MET A 216 -0.56 -1.88 5.04
C MET A 216 0.34 -1.39 6.16
N VAL A 217 0.87 -0.17 6.02
CA VAL A 217 1.82 0.43 6.97
C VAL A 217 1.08 1.23 8.05
N THR A 218 0.13 2.06 7.63
CA THR A 218 -0.64 2.89 8.55
C THR A 218 -2.05 3.21 8.03
N HIS A 219 -3.04 3.13 8.90
CA HIS A 219 -4.42 3.50 8.57
C HIS A 219 -4.61 5.02 8.40
N LYS A 220 -3.71 5.85 8.97
CA LYS A 220 -3.76 7.32 8.86
C LYS A 220 -3.82 7.81 7.41
N VAL A 221 -3.23 7.09 6.47
CA VAL A 221 -3.29 7.42 5.04
C VAL A 221 -4.72 7.38 4.51
N ASN A 222 -5.54 6.43 4.99
CA ASN A 222 -6.95 6.32 4.60
C ASN A 222 -7.83 7.43 5.24
N GLU A 223 -7.37 8.06 6.33
CA GLU A 223 -8.03 9.22 6.93
C GLU A 223 -7.77 10.49 6.10
N ILE A 224 -6.56 10.63 5.55
CA ILE A 224 -6.19 11.75 4.67
C ILE A 224 -6.88 11.64 3.31
N PHE A 225 -6.91 10.43 2.74
CA PHE A 225 -7.53 10.13 1.44
C PHE A 225 -8.67 9.12 1.61
N PRO A 226 -9.78 9.51 2.23
CA PRO A 226 -10.92 8.62 2.43
C PRO A 226 -11.56 8.25 1.09
N LYS A 227 -12.16 7.05 1.04
CA LYS A 227 -12.84 6.52 -0.16
C LYS A 227 -14.36 6.41 0.03
N ASN A 228 -14.91 7.16 0.99
CA ASN A 228 -16.24 6.92 1.54
C ASN A 228 -17.38 7.48 0.67
N ASN A 229 -17.08 8.48 -0.17
CA ASN A 229 -18.07 9.16 -0.99
C ASN A 229 -17.47 9.62 -2.32
N GLU A 230 -18.33 10.03 -3.25
CA GLU A 230 -17.93 10.45 -4.58
C GLU A 230 -17.05 11.73 -4.62
N PRO A 231 -17.26 12.77 -3.79
CA PRO A 231 -16.34 13.90 -3.74
C PRO A 231 -14.89 13.51 -3.41
N GLU A 232 -14.70 12.59 -2.48
CA GLU A 232 -13.38 12.12 -2.08
C GLU A 232 -12.69 11.32 -3.19
N LYS A 233 -13.42 10.41 -3.83
CA LYS A 233 -12.93 9.66 -4.99
C LYS A 233 -12.56 10.59 -6.14
N ARG A 234 -13.36 11.65 -6.36
CA ARG A 234 -13.08 12.66 -7.38
C ARG A 234 -11.76 13.37 -7.13
N LEU A 235 -11.45 13.75 -5.89
CA LEU A 235 -10.18 14.41 -5.55
C LEU A 235 -8.97 13.50 -5.86
N VAL A 236 -9.02 12.23 -5.48
CA VAL A 236 -7.96 11.27 -5.81
C VAL A 236 -7.86 11.07 -7.32
N SER A 237 -8.98 11.02 -8.03
CA SER A 237 -8.99 10.92 -9.50
C SER A 237 -8.37 12.13 -10.17
N LEU A 238 -8.67 13.35 -9.70
CA LEU A 238 -8.05 14.59 -10.20
C LEU A 238 -6.53 14.56 -9.99
N LEU A 239 -6.10 14.16 -8.80
CA LEU A 239 -4.69 14.02 -8.47
C LEU A 239 -4.00 12.94 -9.35
N GLN A 240 -4.64 11.79 -9.57
CA GLN A 240 -4.13 10.73 -10.44
C GLN A 240 -3.98 11.20 -11.88
N LYS A 241 -4.98 11.90 -12.41
CA LYS A 241 -4.96 12.46 -13.78
C LYS A 241 -3.87 13.51 -13.95
N ALA A 242 -3.52 14.26 -12.90
CA ALA A 242 -2.51 15.30 -12.96
C ALA A 242 -1.15 14.78 -13.47
N TYR A 243 -0.82 13.51 -13.26
CA TYR A 243 0.43 12.93 -13.75
C TYR A 243 0.62 13.03 -15.26
N ILE A 244 -0.41 12.74 -16.03
CA ILE A 244 -0.36 12.77 -17.50
C ILE A 244 -1.06 14.02 -18.03
N ASP A 245 -2.29 14.25 -17.61
CA ASP A 245 -3.20 15.22 -18.22
C ASP A 245 -2.72 16.68 -18.04
N SER A 246 -2.07 17.00 -16.92
CA SER A 246 -1.52 18.35 -16.71
C SER A 246 -0.46 18.74 -17.74
N ARG A 247 0.23 17.77 -18.33
CA ARG A 247 1.34 18.01 -19.27
C ARG A 247 0.90 17.93 -20.74
N TYR A 248 -0.06 17.04 -21.02
CA TYR A 248 -0.36 16.67 -22.42
C TYR A 248 -1.79 17.00 -22.87
N ARG A 249 -2.70 17.34 -21.93
CA ARG A 249 -4.11 17.65 -22.25
C ARG A 249 -4.43 19.10 -21.95
N GLU A 250 -4.87 19.83 -22.97
CA GLU A 250 -5.26 21.23 -22.83
C GLU A 250 -6.53 21.41 -22.00
N ASP A 251 -7.42 20.43 -22.05
CA ASP A 251 -8.71 20.41 -21.34
C ASP A 251 -8.61 20.01 -19.86
N TYR A 252 -7.42 19.61 -19.38
CA TYR A 252 -7.24 19.31 -17.97
C TYR A 252 -7.35 20.60 -17.14
N ALA A 253 -8.33 20.63 -16.25
CA ALA A 253 -8.53 21.71 -15.31
C ALA A 253 -8.79 21.16 -13.91
N ILE A 254 -8.25 21.83 -12.91
CA ILE A 254 -8.52 21.58 -11.49
C ILE A 254 -9.04 22.85 -10.84
N PRO A 255 -10.23 22.81 -10.19
CA PRO A 255 -10.73 23.95 -9.43
C PRO A 255 -9.76 24.35 -8.31
N GLU A 256 -9.61 25.64 -8.07
CA GLU A 256 -8.71 26.17 -7.02
C GLU A 256 -9.04 25.60 -5.63
N ALA A 257 -10.32 25.47 -5.31
CA ALA A 257 -10.76 24.88 -4.04
C ALA A 257 -10.31 23.43 -3.85
N ASP A 258 -10.37 22.62 -4.92
CA ASP A 258 -9.90 21.23 -4.89
C ASP A 258 -8.37 21.17 -4.75
N LEU A 259 -7.66 22.07 -5.43
CA LEU A 259 -6.21 22.18 -5.36
C LEU A 259 -5.75 22.55 -3.94
N LEU A 260 -6.38 23.52 -3.29
CA LEU A 260 -6.08 23.91 -1.92
C LEU A 260 -6.39 22.79 -0.92
N ASN A 261 -7.49 22.06 -1.14
CA ASN A 261 -7.81 20.88 -0.34
C ASN A 261 -6.71 19.81 -0.46
N LEU A 262 -6.29 19.51 -1.69
CA LEU A 262 -5.19 18.55 -1.93
C LEU A 262 -3.88 19.02 -1.32
N LEU A 263 -3.56 20.31 -1.39
CA LEU A 263 -2.36 20.88 -0.77
C LEU A 263 -2.35 20.64 0.75
N GLY A 264 -3.47 20.88 1.42
CA GLY A 264 -3.61 20.59 2.86
C GLY A 264 -3.41 19.11 3.16
N ARG A 265 -4.00 18.20 2.38
CA ARG A 265 -3.84 16.74 2.55
C ARG A 265 -2.41 16.26 2.35
N VAL A 266 -1.72 16.81 1.37
CA VAL A 266 -0.29 16.48 1.15
C VAL A 266 0.56 16.97 2.32
N GLY A 267 0.22 18.13 2.91
CA GLY A 267 0.83 18.61 4.15
C GLY A 267 0.67 17.62 5.31
N GLU A 268 -0.54 17.04 5.48
CA GLU A 268 -0.79 16.01 6.50
C GLU A 268 -0.03 14.70 6.19
N LEU A 269 0.03 14.29 4.93
CA LEU A 269 0.80 13.11 4.52
C LEU A 269 2.30 13.29 4.81
N ARG A 270 2.84 14.50 4.58
CA ARG A 270 4.22 14.85 4.96
C ARG A 270 4.45 14.67 6.47
N LYS A 271 3.49 15.09 7.32
CA LYS A 271 3.60 14.90 8.77
C LYS A 271 3.68 13.41 9.15
N ILE A 272 2.84 12.57 8.55
CA ILE A 272 2.93 11.11 8.75
C ILE A 272 4.32 10.58 8.40
N LEU A 273 4.88 11.03 7.28
CA LEU A 273 6.22 10.63 6.89
C LEU A 273 7.27 11.09 7.90
N MET A 274 7.16 12.30 8.44
CA MET A 274 8.08 12.80 9.49
C MET A 274 7.97 11.98 10.78
N GLU A 275 6.74 11.70 11.26
CA GLU A 275 6.50 10.88 12.44
C GLU A 275 7.05 9.46 12.30
N SER A 276 7.04 8.91 11.08
CA SER A 276 7.57 7.57 10.83
C SER A 276 9.09 7.48 11.08
N ALA A 277 9.84 8.58 10.92
CA ALA A 277 11.27 8.66 11.25
C ALA A 277 11.52 8.51 12.76
N GLU A 278 10.69 9.13 13.59
CA GLU A 278 10.82 9.06 15.05
C GLU A 278 10.63 7.63 15.55
N THR A 279 9.70 6.90 14.93
CA THR A 279 9.46 5.49 15.25
C THR A 279 10.63 4.59 14.82
N LEU A 280 11.33 4.92 13.74
CA LEU A 280 12.55 4.21 13.31
C LEU A 280 13.68 4.43 14.32
N ASN A 281 13.83 5.64 14.86
CA ASN A 281 14.86 5.99 15.84
C ASN A 281 14.60 5.43 17.25
N GLN A 282 13.34 5.14 17.62
CA GLN A 282 12.97 4.57 18.94
C GLN A 282 13.11 3.04 19.01
N LYS A 283 13.33 2.36 17.89
CA LYS A 283 13.58 0.91 17.86
C LYS A 283 15.04 0.54 18.16
N ASN A 284 15.87 1.54 18.44
CA ASN A 284 17.23 1.46 18.95
C ASN A 284 17.24 1.63 20.47
#